data_7b5aac35f7435e930154244732d9a9b0
#
_entry.id   7b5aac35f7435e930154244732d9a9b0
#
_cell.length_a   1.000
_cell.length_b   1.000
_cell.length_c   1.000
_cell.angle_alpha   90.00
_cell.angle_beta   90.00
_cell.angle_gamma   90.00
#
_symmetry.space_group_name_H-M   'P 1'
#
loop_
_entity.id
_entity.type
_entity.pdbx_description
1 polymer ?
#
loop_
_entity_poly.entity_id
_entity_poly.type
_entity_poly.pdbx_seq_one_letter_code
_entity_poly.pdbx_strand_id
1 'polypeptide(L)'
;MDNLKRAQSIAGFSKTREPLDHYPTPDIAVIELLKREQFDGIIWEPACGEGNIAKFFPGCMASDIRSDNIYGEPNVNFLEEFREVTHIITNPPYKLAQKFAEHALTCARGKVALLLKLAFLEGASRYRLFQKFPIKTVYVFSKRLPLSKNGNTQKQSSMIPFAWFLWEKGFKGKTIIEWIMAQDNHKKESVKRKPILRLV
;
A
#
# COMPACT_ATOMS: atom_id res chain seq x y z
N MET A 1 -4.17 14.09 -35.84
CA MET A 1 -3.55 12.94 -35.14
C MET A 1 -3.28 13.17 -33.64
N ASP A 2 -3.45 14.38 -33.10
CA ASP A 2 -3.06 14.72 -31.70
C ASP A 2 -4.13 14.45 -30.62
N ASN A 3 -5.39 14.49 -30.94
CA ASN A 3 -6.46 14.37 -29.95
C ASN A 3 -6.62 12.94 -29.39
N LEU A 4 -6.31 11.90 -30.20
CA LEU A 4 -6.36 10.51 -29.76
C LEU A 4 -5.24 10.18 -28.76
N LYS A 5 -4.03 10.72 -28.98
CA LYS A 5 -2.89 10.57 -28.07
C LYS A 5 -3.12 11.29 -26.74
N ARG A 6 -3.79 12.45 -26.76
CA ARG A 6 -4.15 13.20 -25.55
C ARG A 6 -5.21 12.49 -24.71
N ALA A 7 -6.26 11.94 -25.37
CA ALA A 7 -7.29 11.15 -24.69
C ALA A 7 -6.72 9.87 -24.05
N GLN A 8 -5.78 9.19 -24.73
CA GLN A 8 -5.11 8.01 -24.18
C GLN A 8 -4.19 8.33 -23.00
N SER A 9 -3.57 9.51 -22.97
CA SER A 9 -2.76 9.99 -21.84
C SER A 9 -3.62 10.30 -20.61
N ILE A 10 -4.79 10.89 -20.81
CA ILE A 10 -5.75 11.21 -19.72
C ILE A 10 -6.34 9.93 -19.14
N ALA A 11 -6.57 8.89 -19.96
CA ALA A 11 -7.06 7.60 -19.49
C ALA A 11 -6.00 6.71 -18.83
N GLY A 12 -4.73 7.14 -18.74
CA GLY A 12 -3.65 6.38 -18.13
C GLY A 12 -3.26 5.11 -18.89
N PHE A 13 -3.56 5.03 -20.18
CA PHE A 13 -3.14 3.93 -21.06
C PHE A 13 -1.70 4.14 -21.54
N SER A 14 -0.71 3.71 -20.77
CA SER A 14 0.66 3.54 -21.25
C SER A 14 0.76 2.17 -21.96
N LYS A 15 1.26 2.16 -23.20
CA LYS A 15 1.51 0.93 -23.98
C LYS A 15 2.59 0.01 -23.38
N THR A 16 3.33 0.46 -22.36
CA THR A 16 4.39 -0.30 -21.70
C THR A 16 4.06 -0.50 -20.24
N ARG A 17 3.04 -1.30 -19.91
CA ARG A 17 2.80 -1.77 -18.55
C ARG A 17 3.67 -2.99 -18.29
N GLU A 18 4.38 -3.00 -17.16
CA GLU A 18 5.01 -4.21 -16.65
C GLU A 18 3.95 -5.30 -16.50
N PRO A 19 4.25 -6.55 -16.89
CA PRO A 19 3.30 -7.66 -16.86
C PRO A 19 2.65 -7.87 -15.48
N LEU A 20 3.36 -7.54 -14.40
CA LEU A 20 2.94 -7.75 -13.01
C LEU A 20 2.57 -6.47 -12.26
N ASP A 21 2.44 -5.29 -12.93
CA ASP A 21 2.10 -4.01 -12.28
C ASP A 21 3.01 -3.70 -11.06
N HIS A 22 4.30 -4.06 -11.12
CA HIS A 22 5.25 -3.87 -10.03
C HIS A 22 5.67 -2.40 -9.91
N TYR A 23 5.33 -1.78 -8.79
CA TYR A 23 5.75 -0.42 -8.42
C TYR A 23 6.29 -0.44 -6.99
N PRO A 24 7.60 -0.22 -6.80
CA PRO A 24 8.18 -0.12 -5.46
C PRO A 24 7.45 0.93 -4.62
N THR A 25 7.06 0.56 -3.41
CA THR A 25 6.37 1.46 -2.49
C THR A 25 7.34 2.51 -1.96
N PRO A 26 7.07 3.82 -2.12
CA PRO A 26 7.93 4.86 -1.55
C PRO A 26 7.91 4.81 -0.03
N ASP A 27 9.07 4.99 0.61
CA ASP A 27 9.22 4.97 2.07
C ASP A 27 8.24 5.93 2.76
N ILE A 28 8.03 7.10 2.17
CA ILE A 28 7.10 8.09 2.71
C ILE A 28 5.67 7.55 2.86
N ALA A 29 5.24 6.64 1.97
CA ALA A 29 3.91 6.04 2.09
C ALA A 29 3.80 5.19 3.36
N VAL A 30 4.83 4.40 3.69
CA VAL A 30 4.86 3.56 4.89
C VAL A 30 5.02 4.41 6.14
N ILE A 31 5.92 5.40 6.12
CA ILE A 31 6.14 6.33 7.25
C ILE A 31 4.84 7.04 7.62
N GLU A 32 4.08 7.52 6.64
CA GLU A 32 2.82 8.22 6.89
C GLU A 32 1.72 7.29 7.44
N LEU A 33 1.71 6.01 7.04
CA LEU A 33 0.84 5.00 7.64
C LEU A 33 1.21 4.77 9.12
N LEU A 34 2.50 4.57 9.41
CA LEU A 34 2.99 4.30 10.77
C LEU A 34 2.84 5.48 11.75
N LYS A 35 2.71 6.72 11.26
CA LYS A 35 2.36 7.87 12.10
C LYS A 35 0.91 7.83 12.60
N ARG A 36 0.04 7.06 11.96
CA ARG A 36 -1.41 7.04 12.19
C ARG A 36 -1.90 5.72 12.74
N GLU A 37 -1.18 4.63 12.45
CA GLU A 37 -1.60 3.29 12.80
C GLU A 37 -0.46 2.52 13.47
N GLN A 38 -0.82 1.72 14.46
CA GLN A 38 0.06 0.76 15.11
C GLN A 38 -0.31 -0.66 14.66
N PHE A 39 0.72 -1.49 14.48
CA PHE A 39 0.59 -2.87 14.03
C PHE A 39 1.41 -3.78 14.95
N ASP A 40 0.75 -4.34 15.95
CA ASP A 40 1.38 -5.22 16.94
C ASP A 40 1.09 -6.67 16.62
N GLY A 41 2.09 -7.54 16.72
CA GLY A 41 1.97 -8.97 16.49
C GLY A 41 2.53 -9.42 15.13
N ILE A 42 1.97 -10.49 14.57
CA ILE A 42 2.47 -11.10 13.32
C ILE A 42 1.97 -10.29 12.12
N ILE A 43 2.91 -9.73 11.36
CA ILE A 43 2.63 -8.97 10.14
C ILE A 43 3.03 -9.80 8.93
N TRP A 44 2.21 -9.82 7.89
CA TRP A 44 2.53 -10.41 6.60
C TRP A 44 2.44 -9.38 5.47
N GLU A 45 3.51 -9.28 4.68
CA GLU A 45 3.54 -8.57 3.40
C GLU A 45 3.58 -9.61 2.26
N PRO A 46 2.43 -9.94 1.64
CA PRO A 46 2.32 -11.05 0.69
C PRO A 46 2.65 -10.70 -0.76
N ALA A 47 3.06 -9.48 -1.04
CA ALA A 47 3.58 -9.03 -2.34
C ALA A 47 4.76 -8.08 -2.09
N CYS A 48 5.79 -8.63 -1.42
CA CYS A 48 6.84 -7.81 -0.80
C CYS A 48 7.78 -7.15 -1.80
N GLY A 49 7.90 -7.68 -3.01
CA GLY A 49 8.88 -7.20 -3.95
C GLY A 49 10.26 -7.09 -3.33
N GLU A 50 10.88 -5.92 -3.45
CA GLU A 50 12.20 -5.60 -2.89
C GLU A 50 12.16 -5.28 -1.37
N GLY A 51 11.03 -5.52 -0.68
CA GLY A 51 10.88 -5.30 0.77
C GLY A 51 10.67 -3.85 1.18
N ASN A 52 10.15 -3.03 0.29
CA ASN A 52 9.96 -1.60 0.56
C ASN A 52 9.00 -1.32 1.72
N ILE A 53 8.08 -2.23 2.00
CA ILE A 53 7.20 -2.16 3.18
C ILE A 53 7.80 -3.01 4.31
N ALA A 54 8.17 -4.28 4.05
CA ALA A 54 8.65 -5.23 5.06
C ALA A 54 9.81 -4.70 5.90
N LYS A 55 10.73 -3.93 5.31
CA LYS A 55 11.88 -3.33 6.01
C LYS A 55 11.50 -2.42 7.19
N PHE A 56 10.26 -1.92 7.25
CA PHE A 56 9.76 -1.11 8.36
C PHE A 56 9.21 -1.93 9.52
N PHE A 57 9.06 -3.24 9.33
CA PHE A 57 8.45 -4.14 10.31
C PHE A 57 9.42 -5.29 10.65
N PRO A 58 10.31 -5.14 11.65
CA PRO A 58 11.21 -6.22 12.07
C PRO A 58 10.43 -7.50 12.38
N GLY A 59 10.87 -8.63 11.80
CA GLY A 59 10.18 -9.92 11.95
C GLY A 59 8.92 -10.09 11.09
N CYS A 60 8.67 -9.19 10.14
CA CYS A 60 7.58 -9.33 9.17
C CYS A 60 7.77 -10.61 8.33
N MET A 61 6.70 -11.38 8.19
CA MET A 61 6.61 -12.43 7.18
C MET A 61 6.47 -11.75 5.81
N ALA A 62 7.47 -11.89 4.96
CA ALA A 62 7.45 -11.30 3.62
C ALA A 62 7.47 -12.42 2.57
N SER A 63 6.62 -12.33 1.54
CA SER A 63 6.58 -13.28 0.44
C SER A 63 6.17 -12.61 -0.87
N ASP A 64 6.48 -13.23 -1.99
CA ASP A 64 6.10 -12.76 -3.33
C ASP A 64 5.91 -13.94 -4.27
N ILE A 65 5.04 -13.79 -5.26
CA ILE A 65 4.86 -14.79 -6.32
C ILE A 65 6.08 -14.86 -7.25
N ARG A 66 6.86 -13.80 -7.31
CA ARG A 66 8.10 -13.75 -8.09
C ARG A 66 9.22 -14.53 -7.40
N SER A 67 10.26 -14.87 -8.16
CA SER A 67 11.46 -15.54 -7.66
C SER A 67 12.72 -14.68 -7.76
N ASP A 68 12.65 -13.53 -8.41
CA ASP A 68 13.78 -12.66 -8.70
C ASP A 68 13.70 -11.34 -7.92
N ASN A 69 14.83 -10.88 -7.40
CA ASN A 69 14.96 -9.61 -6.65
C ASN A 69 13.90 -9.39 -5.58
N ILE A 70 13.58 -10.42 -4.81
CA ILE A 70 12.61 -10.33 -3.74
C ILE A 70 13.28 -10.33 -2.36
N TYR A 71 12.64 -9.65 -1.42
CA TYR A 71 13.11 -9.53 -0.04
C TYR A 71 12.80 -10.77 0.82
N GLY A 72 11.67 -11.42 0.55
CA GLY A 72 11.14 -12.49 1.39
C GLY A 72 11.14 -13.87 0.72
N GLU A 73 10.15 -14.68 1.06
CA GLU A 73 9.95 -16.02 0.53
C GLU A 73 9.47 -15.97 -0.94
N PRO A 74 10.17 -16.62 -1.89
CA PRO A 74 9.80 -16.63 -3.29
C PRO A 74 8.70 -17.65 -3.62
N ASN A 75 8.07 -17.46 -4.80
CA ASN A 75 7.11 -18.39 -5.40
C ASN A 75 5.86 -18.66 -4.53
N VAL A 76 5.47 -17.70 -3.70
CA VAL A 76 4.25 -17.77 -2.88
C VAL A 76 3.12 -17.04 -3.58
N ASN A 77 2.11 -17.78 -4.03
CA ASN A 77 0.88 -17.19 -4.54
C ASN A 77 -0.04 -16.82 -3.38
N PHE A 78 -0.07 -15.56 -3.00
CA PHE A 78 -0.91 -15.08 -1.90
C PHE A 78 -2.37 -15.52 -2.00
N LEU A 79 -2.94 -15.58 -3.19
CA LEU A 79 -4.37 -15.92 -3.37
C LEU A 79 -4.68 -17.41 -3.16
N GLU A 80 -3.65 -18.27 -3.07
CA GLU A 80 -3.75 -19.71 -2.83
C GLU A 80 -3.19 -20.10 -1.47
N GLU A 81 -2.40 -19.22 -0.85
CA GLU A 81 -1.75 -19.45 0.43
C GLU A 81 -2.60 -18.88 1.58
N PHE A 82 -2.82 -19.67 2.61
CA PHE A 82 -3.50 -19.24 3.84
C PHE A 82 -2.52 -19.24 5.00
N ARG A 83 -2.29 -18.04 5.56
CA ARG A 83 -1.53 -17.85 6.80
C ARG A 83 -2.36 -17.02 7.75
N GLU A 84 -2.62 -17.55 8.93
CA GLU A 84 -3.30 -16.79 9.96
C GLU A 84 -2.32 -15.85 10.64
N VAL A 85 -2.53 -14.54 10.44
CA VAL A 85 -1.64 -13.49 10.93
C VAL A 85 -2.43 -12.39 11.65
N THR A 86 -1.74 -11.55 12.41
CA THR A 86 -2.41 -10.41 13.04
C THR A 86 -2.75 -9.35 12.03
N HIS A 87 -1.81 -8.97 11.16
CA HIS A 87 -1.99 -7.88 10.22
C HIS A 87 -1.47 -8.25 8.82
N ILE A 88 -2.07 -7.66 7.80
CA ILE A 88 -1.55 -7.68 6.43
C ILE A 88 -1.35 -6.25 5.96
N ILE A 89 -0.14 -5.95 5.45
CA ILE A 89 0.20 -4.64 4.92
C ILE A 89 0.91 -4.87 3.58
N THR A 90 0.36 -4.35 2.49
CA THR A 90 0.95 -4.57 1.16
C THR A 90 0.51 -3.53 0.13
N ASN A 91 1.28 -3.44 -0.95
CA ASN A 91 0.95 -2.75 -2.19
C ASN A 91 0.69 -3.82 -3.27
N PRO A 92 -0.53 -4.31 -3.43
CA PRO A 92 -0.83 -5.44 -4.29
C PRO A 92 -0.81 -5.05 -5.77
N PRO A 93 -0.67 -6.04 -6.69
CA PRO A 93 -0.91 -5.81 -8.11
C PRO A 93 -2.33 -5.24 -8.33
N TYR A 94 -2.43 -4.05 -8.92
CA TYR A 94 -3.71 -3.31 -8.98
C TYR A 94 -4.83 -4.03 -9.71
N LYS A 95 -4.50 -4.89 -10.67
CA LYS A 95 -5.47 -5.76 -11.38
C LYS A 95 -6.12 -6.78 -10.45
N LEU A 96 -5.40 -7.19 -9.39
CA LEU A 96 -5.83 -8.18 -8.42
C LEU A 96 -6.27 -7.55 -7.08
N ALA A 97 -6.29 -6.23 -6.98
CA ALA A 97 -6.51 -5.50 -5.73
C ALA A 97 -7.75 -5.96 -4.94
N GLN A 98 -8.87 -6.22 -5.63
CA GLN A 98 -10.09 -6.71 -4.97
C GLN A 98 -9.90 -8.13 -4.42
N LYS A 99 -9.31 -9.05 -5.18
CA LYS A 99 -9.04 -10.41 -4.73
C LYS A 99 -8.07 -10.42 -3.55
N PHE A 100 -7.04 -9.54 -3.61
CA PHE A 100 -6.12 -9.35 -2.49
C PHE A 100 -6.84 -8.85 -1.23
N ALA A 101 -7.73 -7.85 -1.36
CA ALA A 101 -8.51 -7.35 -0.23
C ALA A 101 -9.39 -8.45 0.39
N GLU A 102 -10.14 -9.17 -0.45
CA GLU A 102 -11.02 -10.25 -0.02
C GLU A 102 -10.24 -11.34 0.72
N HIS A 103 -9.11 -11.79 0.15
CA HIS A 103 -8.28 -12.83 0.76
C HIS A 103 -7.57 -12.35 2.03
N ALA A 104 -6.99 -11.15 2.02
CA ALA A 104 -6.36 -10.57 3.20
C ALA A 104 -7.30 -10.49 4.40
N LEU A 105 -8.57 -10.15 4.16
CA LEU A 105 -9.59 -10.07 5.21
C LEU A 105 -10.00 -11.44 5.77
N THR A 106 -9.66 -12.54 5.11
CA THR A 106 -9.80 -13.90 5.66
C THR A 106 -8.59 -14.33 6.48
N CYS A 107 -7.39 -13.91 6.09
CA CYS A 107 -6.14 -14.29 6.75
C CYS A 107 -5.84 -13.45 8.01
N ALA A 108 -6.19 -12.16 7.98
CA ALA A 108 -5.86 -11.24 9.09
C ALA A 108 -6.91 -11.29 10.22
N ARG A 109 -6.42 -11.34 11.46
CA ARG A 109 -7.25 -11.24 12.66
C ARG A 109 -7.42 -9.81 13.18
N GLY A 110 -6.57 -8.87 12.76
CA GLY A 110 -6.55 -7.48 13.18
C GLY A 110 -6.78 -6.52 12.02
N LYS A 111 -5.72 -5.89 11.53
CA LYS A 111 -5.81 -4.86 10.49
C LYS A 111 -5.31 -5.36 9.13
N VAL A 112 -5.95 -4.87 8.08
CA VAL A 112 -5.48 -5.00 6.69
C VAL A 112 -5.28 -3.60 6.13
N ALA A 113 -4.06 -3.28 5.71
CA ALA A 113 -3.71 -2.01 5.08
C ALA A 113 -3.20 -2.23 3.66
N LEU A 114 -3.94 -1.78 2.66
CA LEU A 114 -3.58 -1.91 1.25
C LEU A 114 -3.33 -0.54 0.62
N LEU A 115 -2.18 -0.38 -0.04
CA LEU A 115 -1.90 0.81 -0.83
C LEU A 115 -2.53 0.67 -2.22
N LEU A 116 -3.60 1.38 -2.47
CA LEU A 116 -4.41 1.23 -3.69
C LEU A 116 -4.60 2.57 -4.40
N LYS A 117 -4.97 2.49 -5.68
CA LYS A 117 -5.46 3.64 -6.43
C LYS A 117 -6.74 4.16 -5.79
N LEU A 118 -6.90 5.49 -5.70
CA LEU A 118 -8.10 6.10 -5.11
C LEU A 118 -9.40 5.67 -5.82
N ALA A 119 -9.32 5.38 -7.12
CA ALA A 119 -10.42 4.81 -7.90
C ALA A 119 -10.91 3.43 -7.40
N PHE A 120 -10.22 2.81 -6.45
CA PHE A 120 -10.73 1.59 -5.79
C PHE A 120 -12.01 1.84 -4.98
N LEU A 121 -12.32 3.09 -4.63
CA LEU A 121 -13.58 3.46 -3.96
C LEU A 121 -14.83 3.29 -4.84
N GLU A 122 -14.69 3.11 -6.15
CA GLU A 122 -15.80 3.01 -7.08
C GLU A 122 -15.97 1.58 -7.66
N GLY A 123 -17.14 1.30 -8.21
CA GLY A 123 -17.45 0.07 -8.92
C GLY A 123 -18.37 -0.88 -8.16
N ALA A 124 -19.31 -1.50 -8.88
CA ALA A 124 -20.37 -2.33 -8.31
C ALA A 124 -19.85 -3.56 -7.54
N SER A 125 -18.74 -4.18 -7.98
CA SER A 125 -18.15 -5.32 -7.27
C SER A 125 -17.56 -4.88 -5.94
N ARG A 126 -16.90 -3.71 -5.90
CA ARG A 126 -16.31 -3.13 -4.68
C ARG A 126 -17.37 -2.61 -3.72
N TYR A 127 -18.48 -2.11 -4.22
CA TYR A 127 -19.63 -1.79 -3.38
C TYR A 127 -20.05 -3.01 -2.54
N ARG A 128 -20.18 -4.19 -3.15
CA ARG A 128 -20.51 -5.43 -2.42
C ARG A 128 -19.43 -5.82 -1.40
N LEU A 129 -18.15 -5.66 -1.76
CA LEU A 129 -17.04 -5.88 -0.82
C LEU A 129 -17.17 -4.97 0.41
N PHE A 130 -17.43 -3.68 0.21
CA PHE A 130 -17.52 -2.70 1.30
C PHE A 130 -18.78 -2.88 2.17
N GLN A 131 -19.86 -3.42 1.61
CA GLN A 131 -21.03 -3.82 2.39
C GLN A 131 -20.70 -5.01 3.31
N LYS A 132 -19.93 -5.97 2.85
CA LYS A 132 -19.52 -7.14 3.62
C LYS A 132 -18.41 -6.82 4.63
N PHE A 133 -17.46 -6.00 4.21
CA PHE A 133 -16.28 -5.60 4.97
C PHE A 133 -16.12 -4.07 4.91
N PRO A 134 -16.74 -3.32 5.83
CA PRO A 134 -16.62 -1.87 5.84
C PRO A 134 -15.16 -1.43 6.01
N ILE A 135 -14.72 -0.51 5.16
CA ILE A 135 -13.42 0.14 5.33
C ILE A 135 -13.48 1.00 6.58
N LYS A 136 -12.46 0.92 7.45
CA LYS A 136 -12.37 1.78 8.64
C LYS A 136 -11.93 3.18 8.24
N THR A 137 -10.79 3.28 7.54
CA THR A 137 -10.20 4.57 7.16
C THR A 137 -9.59 4.50 5.76
N VAL A 138 -9.74 5.56 4.99
CA VAL A 138 -9.04 5.79 3.72
C VAL A 138 -8.11 6.99 3.92
N TYR A 139 -6.80 6.73 3.95
CA TYR A 139 -5.77 7.76 4.07
C TYR A 139 -5.34 8.24 2.70
N VAL A 140 -5.86 9.37 2.26
CA VAL A 140 -5.66 9.93 0.92
C VAL A 140 -4.41 10.78 0.86
N PHE A 141 -3.46 10.45 -0.02
CA PHE A 141 -2.29 11.31 -0.25
C PHE A 141 -2.68 12.55 -1.04
N SER A 142 -2.58 13.73 -0.41
CA SER A 142 -2.86 15.03 -1.04
C SER A 142 -1.83 15.41 -2.10
N LYS A 143 -0.59 14.93 -1.94
CA LYS A 143 0.46 14.99 -2.97
C LYS A 143 0.61 13.63 -3.65
N ARG A 144 0.92 13.64 -4.94
CA ARG A 144 1.18 12.41 -5.68
C ARG A 144 2.38 11.67 -5.12
N LEU A 145 2.22 10.35 -4.86
CA LEU A 145 3.34 9.51 -4.49
C LEU A 145 4.29 9.35 -5.68
N PRO A 146 5.61 9.44 -5.47
CA PRO A 146 6.60 9.19 -6.51
C PRO A 146 6.73 7.69 -6.79
N LEU A 147 5.72 7.09 -7.40
CA LEU A 147 5.74 5.70 -7.83
C LEU A 147 6.46 5.64 -9.18
N SER A 148 7.74 5.38 -9.16
CA SER A 148 8.54 5.23 -10.39
C SER A 148 8.56 3.75 -10.82
N LYS A 149 8.50 3.52 -12.14
CA LYS A 149 8.83 2.22 -12.72
C LYS A 149 10.31 1.92 -12.47
N ASN A 150 10.61 0.72 -12.01
CA ASN A 150 11.98 0.18 -11.93
C ASN A 150 12.98 1.03 -11.14
N GLY A 151 12.58 1.70 -10.06
CA GLY A 151 13.53 2.44 -9.21
C GLY A 151 14.17 3.67 -9.86
N ASN A 152 13.80 4.03 -11.08
CA ASN A 152 14.36 5.17 -11.79
C ASN A 152 13.82 6.48 -11.22
N THR A 153 14.62 7.16 -10.43
CA THR A 153 14.31 8.38 -9.65
C THR A 153 14.11 9.63 -10.50
N GLN A 154 13.87 9.49 -11.80
CA GLN A 154 13.48 10.65 -12.59
C GLN A 154 12.08 11.11 -12.18
N LYS A 155 11.97 12.36 -11.79
CA LYS A 155 10.87 13.16 -11.21
C LYS A 155 9.50 13.08 -11.93
N GLN A 156 9.01 11.89 -12.25
CA GLN A 156 7.65 11.74 -12.74
C GLN A 156 6.76 11.31 -11.55
N SER A 157 6.13 12.30 -10.93
CA SER A 157 5.02 12.01 -10.02
C SER A 157 3.98 11.17 -10.76
N SER A 158 3.54 10.07 -10.17
CA SER A 158 2.43 9.29 -10.71
C SER A 158 1.24 10.21 -10.96
N MET A 159 0.64 10.17 -12.18
CA MET A 159 -0.60 10.92 -12.45
C MET A 159 -1.79 10.34 -11.68
N ILE A 160 -1.65 9.12 -11.16
CA ILE A 160 -2.72 8.39 -10.48
C ILE A 160 -2.68 8.70 -8.97
N PRO A 161 -3.83 9.07 -8.37
CA PRO A 161 -3.94 9.25 -6.93
C PRO A 161 -3.95 7.90 -6.21
N PHE A 162 -3.27 7.84 -5.06
CA PHE A 162 -3.21 6.69 -4.19
C PHE A 162 -3.71 7.01 -2.79
N ALA A 163 -4.11 5.96 -2.08
CA ALA A 163 -4.49 6.02 -0.67
C ALA A 163 -4.15 4.70 0.00
N TRP A 164 -3.92 4.73 1.30
CA TRP A 164 -4.01 3.54 2.13
C TRP A 164 -5.48 3.27 2.45
N PHE A 165 -5.91 2.05 2.18
CA PHE A 165 -7.21 1.54 2.57
C PHE A 165 -7.02 0.65 3.80
N LEU A 166 -7.58 1.06 4.92
CA LEU A 166 -7.47 0.34 6.18
C LEU A 166 -8.78 -0.32 6.55
N TRP A 167 -8.73 -1.62 6.72
CA TRP A 167 -9.77 -2.41 7.38
C TRP A 167 -9.31 -2.85 8.76
N GLU A 168 -10.24 -3.04 9.67
CA GLU A 168 -10.00 -3.60 10.99
C GLU A 168 -11.05 -4.65 11.29
N LYS A 169 -10.62 -5.80 11.80
CA LYS A 169 -11.52 -6.91 12.11
C LYS A 169 -12.59 -6.50 13.11
N GLY A 170 -13.84 -6.79 12.79
CA GLY A 170 -14.96 -6.44 13.65
C GLY A 170 -15.45 -4.99 13.54
N PHE A 171 -14.81 -4.15 12.74
CA PHE A 171 -15.28 -2.78 12.51
C PHE A 171 -16.65 -2.77 11.81
N LYS A 172 -17.59 -1.97 12.36
CA LYS A 172 -18.96 -1.81 11.86
C LYS A 172 -19.36 -0.34 11.70
N GLY A 173 -18.41 0.58 11.85
CA GLY A 173 -18.64 2.02 11.77
C GLY A 173 -18.76 2.56 10.34
N LYS A 174 -18.88 3.88 10.24
CA LYS A 174 -18.79 4.59 8.96
C LYS A 174 -17.34 4.74 8.55
N THR A 175 -17.04 4.60 7.27
CA THR A 175 -15.71 4.86 6.72
C THR A 175 -15.31 6.31 6.93
N ILE A 176 -14.11 6.52 7.45
CA ILE A 176 -13.49 7.84 7.61
C ILE A 176 -12.53 8.08 6.45
N ILE A 177 -12.52 9.29 5.91
CA ILE A 177 -11.52 9.73 4.95
C ILE A 177 -10.62 10.75 5.65
N GLU A 178 -9.31 10.48 5.65
CA GLU A 178 -8.29 11.38 6.16
C GLU A 178 -7.29 11.74 5.07
N TRP A 179 -6.80 12.98 5.09
CA TRP A 179 -5.81 13.45 4.12
C TRP A 179 -4.40 13.43 4.71
N ILE A 180 -3.48 12.87 3.93
CA ILE A 180 -2.05 12.88 4.23
C ILE A 180 -1.39 13.99 3.42
N MET A 181 -0.83 14.99 4.10
CA MET A 181 0.07 15.96 3.50
C MET A 181 1.51 15.43 3.62
N ALA A 182 1.91 14.53 2.73
CA ALA A 182 3.28 14.03 2.72
C ALA A 182 4.25 15.19 2.43
N GLN A 183 5.17 15.44 3.35
CA GLN A 183 6.21 16.47 3.18
C GLN A 183 7.35 15.90 2.34
N ASP A 184 7.81 16.66 1.34
CA ASP A 184 9.04 16.33 0.63
C ASP A 184 10.22 16.52 1.58
N ASN A 185 10.85 15.44 2.01
CA ASN A 185 12.02 15.43 2.90
C ASN A 185 13.30 16.00 2.24
N HIS A 186 13.19 17.05 1.44
CA HIS A 186 14.35 17.77 0.90
C HIS A 186 14.80 18.97 1.76
N LYS A 187 14.13 19.25 2.87
CA LYS A 187 14.68 20.11 3.92
C LYS A 187 15.05 19.24 5.13
N LYS A 188 16.34 19.01 5.32
CA LYS A 188 16.92 18.48 6.55
C LYS A 188 16.53 19.41 7.69
N GLU A 189 15.43 19.15 8.38
CA GLU A 189 15.25 19.64 9.73
C GLU A 189 16.10 18.77 10.64
N SER A 190 17.14 19.37 11.18
CA SER A 190 17.93 18.82 12.29
C SER A 190 17.00 18.66 13.49
N VAL A 191 16.44 17.47 13.65
CA VAL A 191 15.74 17.09 14.87
C VAL A 191 16.80 17.00 15.96
N LYS A 192 16.95 18.06 16.77
CA LYS A 192 17.68 18.02 18.03
C LYS A 192 17.00 16.97 18.91
N ARG A 193 17.62 15.80 19.03
CA ARG A 193 17.23 14.78 20.00
C ARG A 193 17.35 15.39 21.39
N LYS A 194 16.23 15.60 22.08
CA LYS A 194 16.25 15.86 23.51
C LYS A 194 16.80 14.61 24.22
N PRO A 195 17.78 14.74 25.12
CA PRO A 195 18.26 13.59 25.86
C PRO A 195 17.16 13.05 26.77
N ILE A 196 16.99 11.72 26.76
CA ILE A 196 16.13 11.02 27.70
C ILE A 196 16.80 11.12 29.05
N LEU A 197 16.24 11.92 29.98
CA LEU A 197 16.62 11.91 31.37
C LEU A 197 16.29 10.55 31.97
N ARG A 198 17.32 9.75 32.28
CA ARG A 198 17.17 8.61 33.17
C ARG A 198 16.95 9.17 34.58
N LEU A 199 15.76 8.95 35.11
CA LEU A 199 15.55 9.06 36.56
C LEU A 199 16.11 7.81 37.22
N VAL A 200 16.99 8.03 38.17
CA VAL A 200 17.57 7.04 39.08
C VAL A 200 16.51 6.61 40.08
#